data_efc9a4a470c37c889f5992e45a0d22c9
#
_entry.id   efc9a4a470c37c889f5992e45a0d22c9
#
_cell.length_a   1.000
_cell.length_b   1.000
_cell.length_c   1.000
_cell.angle_alpha   90.00
_cell.angle_beta   90.00
_cell.angle_gamma   90.00
#
_symmetry.space_group_name_H-M   'P 1'
#
loop_
_entity.id
_entity.type
_entity.pdbx_description
1 polymer ?
#
loop_
_entity_poly.entity_id
_entity_poly.type
_entity_poly.pdbx_seq_one_letter_code
_entity_poly.pdbx_strand_id
1 'polypeptide(L)'
;TQRIVEMIHNGDEATPMLNFLVNLMDNPSEGSIDQLYTFLEHENLPITEDGCFLAYKAINRDYTDKYTGTISNKVGEKVKMPYEQVTADPTKHCSSGLHCGSIDYVRSYGSFKTDENGEHTGDRLVTVKVNPNAVVSVPEDSDRQKVRVYRYVVHEEIENPYDLVPKYEAPVSV
;
A
#
# COMPACT_ATOMS: atom_id res chain seq x y z
N THR A 1 -14.92 -10.78 -8.07
CA THR A 1 -15.89 -11.25 -9.07
C THR A 1 -17.19 -10.47 -9.04
N GLN A 2 -17.87 -10.33 -7.91
CA GLN A 2 -19.12 -9.58 -7.79
C GLN A 2 -18.91 -8.10 -8.13
N ARG A 3 -17.85 -7.49 -7.60
CA ARG A 3 -17.47 -6.08 -7.87
C ARG A 3 -17.26 -5.79 -9.37
N ILE A 4 -16.63 -6.72 -10.10
CA ILE A 4 -16.44 -6.57 -11.56
C ILE A 4 -17.77 -6.60 -12.30
N VAL A 5 -18.68 -7.51 -11.91
CA VAL A 5 -20.01 -7.62 -12.51
C VAL A 5 -20.82 -6.34 -12.24
N GLU A 6 -20.72 -5.79 -11.06
CA GLU A 6 -21.35 -4.52 -10.68
C GLU A 6 -20.80 -3.33 -11.48
N MET A 7 -19.47 -3.26 -11.67
CA MET A 7 -18.83 -2.26 -12.54
C MET A 7 -19.35 -2.32 -13.99
N ILE A 8 -19.39 -3.50 -14.56
CA ILE A 8 -19.88 -3.70 -15.94
C ILE A 8 -21.35 -3.30 -16.05
N HIS A 9 -22.18 -3.62 -15.06
CA HIS A 9 -23.59 -3.24 -15.01
C HIS A 9 -23.81 -1.73 -14.91
N ASN A 10 -22.93 -1.04 -14.20
CA ASN A 10 -23.01 0.42 -14.02
C ASN A 10 -22.37 1.21 -15.17
N GLY A 11 -21.78 0.53 -16.15
CA GLY A 11 -21.07 1.17 -17.26
C GLY A 11 -19.71 1.74 -16.91
N ASP A 12 -19.15 1.35 -15.75
CA ASP A 12 -17.83 1.77 -15.30
C ASP A 12 -16.74 1.04 -16.09
N GLU A 13 -15.57 1.67 -16.15
CA GLU A 13 -14.42 1.05 -16.79
C GLU A 13 -13.85 -0.07 -15.89
N ALA A 14 -14.01 -1.33 -16.33
CA ALA A 14 -13.57 -2.51 -15.58
C ALA A 14 -12.09 -2.84 -15.76
N THR A 15 -11.39 -2.17 -16.70
CA THR A 15 -10.00 -2.49 -17.07
C THR A 15 -9.03 -2.50 -15.89
N PRO A 16 -8.99 -1.52 -14.97
CA PRO A 16 -8.11 -1.55 -13.81
C PRO A 16 -8.34 -2.77 -12.93
N MET A 17 -9.59 -3.15 -12.70
CA MET A 17 -9.94 -4.29 -11.85
C MET A 17 -9.61 -5.63 -12.54
N LEU A 18 -9.79 -5.74 -13.84
CA LEU A 18 -9.39 -6.93 -14.59
C LEU A 18 -7.87 -7.10 -14.57
N ASN A 19 -7.12 -6.02 -14.79
CA ASN A 19 -5.67 -6.04 -14.69
C ASN A 19 -5.21 -6.40 -13.26
N PHE A 20 -5.90 -5.87 -12.24
CA PHE A 20 -5.65 -6.24 -10.86
C PHE A 20 -5.82 -7.75 -10.61
N LEU A 21 -6.90 -8.35 -11.11
CA LEU A 21 -7.13 -9.79 -10.97
C LEU A 21 -6.07 -10.63 -11.68
N VAL A 22 -5.65 -10.22 -12.89
CA VAL A 22 -4.55 -10.88 -13.60
C VAL A 22 -3.27 -10.84 -12.78
N ASN A 23 -2.92 -9.67 -12.25
CA ASN A 23 -1.74 -9.51 -11.39
C ASN A 23 -1.85 -10.33 -10.09
N LEU A 24 -3.05 -10.41 -9.51
CA LEU A 24 -3.31 -11.19 -8.30
C LEU A 24 -3.12 -12.69 -8.55
N MET A 25 -3.57 -13.20 -9.70
CA MET A 25 -3.40 -14.60 -10.08
C MET A 25 -1.93 -15.00 -10.30
N ASP A 26 -1.07 -14.03 -10.59
CA ASP A 26 0.39 -14.23 -10.66
C ASP A 26 1.07 -14.31 -9.28
N ASN A 27 0.32 -14.12 -8.19
CA ASN A 27 0.88 -14.28 -6.85
C ASN A 27 1.16 -15.76 -6.58
N PRO A 28 2.37 -16.14 -6.15
CA PRO A 28 2.75 -17.54 -5.95
C PRO A 28 2.10 -18.20 -4.73
N SER A 29 1.39 -17.45 -3.89
CA SER A 29 0.80 -17.93 -2.63
C SER A 29 -0.70 -17.72 -2.58
N GLU A 30 -1.47 -18.79 -2.57
CA GLU A 30 -2.94 -18.74 -2.37
C GLU A 30 -3.31 -18.06 -1.05
N GLY A 31 -2.57 -18.33 0.02
CA GLY A 31 -2.80 -17.68 1.32
C GLY A 31 -2.59 -16.17 1.27
N SER A 32 -1.60 -15.70 0.51
CA SER A 32 -1.38 -14.27 0.29
C SER A 32 -2.51 -13.63 -0.52
N ILE A 33 -3.07 -14.35 -1.49
CA ILE A 33 -4.21 -13.90 -2.30
C ILE A 33 -5.44 -13.68 -1.41
N ASP A 34 -5.77 -14.66 -0.57
CA ASP A 34 -6.93 -14.59 0.32
C ASP A 34 -6.80 -13.46 1.35
N GLN A 35 -5.60 -13.32 1.94
CA GLN A 35 -5.32 -12.26 2.90
C GLN A 35 -5.40 -10.87 2.25
N LEU A 36 -4.83 -10.70 1.06
CA LEU A 36 -4.88 -9.42 0.33
C LEU A 36 -6.31 -9.07 -0.07
N TYR A 37 -7.10 -10.04 -0.51
CA TYR A 37 -8.49 -9.81 -0.87
C TYR A 37 -9.28 -9.25 0.32
N THR A 38 -9.15 -9.88 1.49
CA THR A 38 -9.78 -9.40 2.73
C THR A 38 -9.31 -7.99 3.11
N PHE A 39 -8.02 -7.72 2.99
CA PHE A 39 -7.46 -6.38 3.26
C PHE A 39 -8.09 -5.31 2.37
N LEU A 40 -8.20 -5.56 1.06
CA LEU A 40 -8.75 -4.59 0.11
C LEU A 40 -10.27 -4.43 0.20
N GLU A 41 -11.00 -5.40 0.76
CA GLU A 41 -12.43 -5.24 1.06
C GLU A 41 -12.67 -4.25 2.21
N HIS A 42 -11.76 -4.22 3.19
CA HIS A 42 -11.85 -3.32 4.33
C HIS A 42 -11.21 -1.95 4.07
N GLU A 43 -10.11 -1.95 3.33
CA GLU A 43 -9.36 -0.73 3.02
C GLU A 43 -9.66 -0.28 1.59
N ASN A 44 -10.35 0.84 1.47
CA ASN A 44 -10.73 1.39 0.17
C ASN A 44 -9.53 2.04 -0.55
N LEU A 45 -8.54 1.24 -0.91
CA LEU A 45 -7.34 1.69 -1.60
C LEU A 45 -7.56 1.81 -3.10
N PRO A 46 -7.01 2.84 -3.75
CA PRO A 46 -7.12 3.03 -5.19
C PRO A 46 -6.45 1.90 -5.97
N ILE A 47 -7.10 1.48 -7.06
CA ILE A 47 -6.53 0.57 -8.06
C ILE A 47 -6.08 1.38 -9.26
N THR A 48 -4.86 1.18 -9.70
CA THR A 48 -4.29 1.85 -10.86
C THR A 48 -4.73 1.15 -12.17
N GLU A 49 -4.61 1.85 -13.30
CA GLU A 49 -5.01 1.32 -14.60
C GLU A 49 -4.27 0.02 -14.96
N ASP A 50 -3.01 -0.11 -14.58
CA ASP A 50 -2.21 -1.32 -14.77
C ASP A 50 -2.43 -2.41 -13.71
N GLY A 51 -3.46 -2.26 -12.86
CA GLY A 51 -3.89 -3.29 -11.92
C GLY A 51 -3.04 -3.43 -10.67
N CYS A 52 -2.37 -2.37 -10.24
CA CYS A 52 -1.73 -2.26 -8.94
C CYS A 52 -2.67 -1.56 -7.95
N PHE A 53 -2.33 -1.59 -6.67
CA PHE A 53 -2.99 -0.73 -5.68
C PHE A 53 -2.01 0.29 -5.10
N LEU A 54 -2.56 1.40 -4.63
CA LEU A 54 -1.79 2.43 -3.94
C LEU A 54 -2.00 2.28 -2.44
N ALA A 55 -0.91 2.15 -1.70
CA ALA A 55 -0.91 2.12 -0.24
C ALA A 55 -0.06 3.27 0.29
N TYR A 56 -0.14 3.51 1.60
CA TYR A 56 0.57 4.59 2.27
C TYR A 56 1.78 4.06 3.05
N LYS A 57 2.81 4.91 3.16
CA LYS A 57 4.01 4.60 3.91
C LYS A 57 4.60 5.86 4.54
N ALA A 58 4.88 5.81 5.86
CA ALA A 58 5.68 6.84 6.52
C ALA A 58 7.17 6.52 6.33
N ILE A 59 7.93 7.54 6.00
CA ILE A 59 9.37 7.48 5.81
C ILE A 59 10.07 8.59 6.60
N ASN A 60 11.36 8.45 6.81
CA ASN A 60 12.14 9.49 7.46
C ASN A 60 12.19 10.79 6.65
N ARG A 61 12.50 11.89 7.32
CA ARG A 61 12.63 13.22 6.70
C ARG A 61 13.62 13.24 5.53
N ASP A 62 14.68 12.43 5.59
CA ASP A 62 15.73 12.31 4.58
C ASP A 62 15.39 11.30 3.45
N TYR A 63 14.11 10.88 3.38
CA TYR A 63 13.59 9.90 2.42
C TYR A 63 14.10 8.46 2.63
N THR A 64 14.66 8.14 3.77
CA THR A 64 15.02 6.76 4.08
C THR A 64 13.87 6.00 4.77
N ASP A 65 13.92 4.67 4.73
CA ASP A 65 12.97 3.84 5.47
C ASP A 65 13.13 4.00 6.98
N LYS A 66 12.03 3.91 7.73
CA LYS A 66 12.04 4.08 9.20
C LYS A 66 12.72 2.96 9.96
N TYR A 67 12.83 1.77 9.36
CA TYR A 67 13.36 0.60 10.05
C TYR A 67 14.90 0.52 9.99
N THR A 68 15.47 0.63 8.80
CA THR A 68 16.93 0.56 8.62
C THR A 68 17.59 1.93 8.51
N GLY A 69 16.85 2.94 8.07
CA GLY A 69 17.39 4.27 7.78
C GLY A 69 18.34 4.32 6.59
N THR A 70 18.32 3.30 5.71
CA THR A 70 19.28 3.16 4.62
C THR A 70 18.65 3.00 3.24
N ILE A 71 17.39 2.54 3.17
CA ILE A 71 16.70 2.31 1.90
C ILE A 71 16.06 3.61 1.43
N SER A 72 16.45 4.09 0.25
CA SER A 72 15.84 5.28 -0.36
C SER A 72 14.39 5.03 -0.75
N ASN A 73 13.51 5.93 -0.34
CA ASN A 73 12.09 5.98 -0.71
C ASN A 73 11.72 7.31 -1.38
N LYS A 74 12.63 7.87 -2.18
CA LYS A 74 12.31 9.02 -3.01
C LYS A 74 11.31 8.64 -4.08
N VAL A 75 10.47 9.60 -4.49
CA VAL A 75 9.50 9.38 -5.57
C VAL A 75 10.17 8.83 -6.82
N GLY A 76 9.60 7.75 -7.36
CA GLY A 76 10.15 7.01 -8.51
C GLY A 76 11.07 5.84 -8.17
N GLU A 77 11.51 5.73 -6.92
CA GLU A 77 12.38 4.61 -6.51
C GLU A 77 11.63 3.27 -6.54
N LYS A 78 12.33 2.26 -7.07
CA LYS A 78 11.91 0.86 -7.07
C LYS A 78 12.57 0.15 -5.91
N VAL A 79 11.82 -0.07 -4.85
CA VAL A 79 12.31 -0.72 -3.63
C VAL A 79 11.98 -2.21 -3.69
N LYS A 80 12.97 -3.06 -3.39
CA LYS A 80 12.79 -4.52 -3.38
C LYS A 80 13.70 -5.18 -2.34
N MET A 81 13.25 -6.34 -1.87
CA MET A 81 14.04 -7.27 -1.08
C MET A 81 13.79 -8.70 -1.57
N PRO A 82 14.66 -9.68 -1.25
CA PRO A 82 14.41 -11.07 -1.62
C PRO A 82 13.09 -11.58 -1.06
N TYR A 83 12.29 -12.26 -1.89
CA TYR A 83 10.97 -12.78 -1.51
C TYR A 83 11.05 -13.70 -0.28
N GLU A 84 12.03 -14.58 -0.23
CA GLU A 84 12.27 -15.54 0.84
C GLU A 84 12.66 -14.90 2.20
N GLN A 85 13.03 -13.63 2.19
CA GLN A 85 13.32 -12.86 3.41
C GLN A 85 12.10 -12.18 3.99
N VAL A 86 10.97 -12.18 3.29
CA VAL A 86 9.73 -11.60 3.77
C VAL A 86 8.95 -12.62 4.57
N THR A 87 8.56 -12.27 5.77
CA THR A 87 7.80 -13.19 6.65
C THR A 87 6.39 -13.39 6.12
N ALA A 88 6.06 -14.63 5.75
CA ALA A 88 4.75 -15.02 5.25
C ALA A 88 3.70 -15.23 6.34
N ASP A 89 4.13 -15.54 7.57
CA ASP A 89 3.23 -15.83 8.70
C ASP A 89 2.51 -14.56 9.16
N PRO A 90 1.17 -14.46 9.00
CA PRO A 90 0.41 -13.26 9.37
C PRO A 90 0.30 -13.05 10.89
N THR A 91 0.55 -14.10 11.69
CA THR A 91 0.51 -14.01 13.16
C THR A 91 1.76 -13.37 13.75
N LYS A 92 2.84 -13.25 12.97
CA LYS A 92 4.06 -12.56 13.36
C LYS A 92 3.94 -11.08 13.07
N HIS A 93 3.83 -10.26 14.10
CA HIS A 93 3.53 -8.84 13.99
C HIS A 93 4.73 -7.99 13.57
N CYS A 94 5.83 -8.04 14.31
CA CYS A 94 7.07 -7.31 13.99
C CYS A 94 8.05 -8.27 13.32
N SER A 95 8.08 -8.29 12.01
CA SER A 95 8.93 -9.24 11.27
C SER A 95 9.38 -8.68 9.92
N SER A 96 10.27 -9.41 9.28
CA SER A 96 10.94 -9.01 8.05
C SER A 96 9.97 -8.78 6.88
N GLY A 97 10.16 -7.71 6.14
CA GLY A 97 9.37 -7.34 4.97
C GLY A 97 9.32 -5.84 4.74
N LEU A 98 8.96 -5.45 3.53
CA LEU A 98 8.59 -4.07 3.25
C LEU A 98 7.14 -3.87 3.66
N HIS A 99 6.86 -2.85 4.49
CA HIS A 99 5.53 -2.59 5.01
C HIS A 99 4.93 -1.32 4.38
N CYS A 100 3.67 -1.41 4.03
CA CYS A 100 2.81 -0.29 3.68
C CYS A 100 1.39 -0.62 4.14
N GLY A 101 0.48 0.33 4.08
CA GLY A 101 -0.88 0.07 4.58
C GLY A 101 -1.87 1.20 4.33
N SER A 102 -2.94 1.20 5.11
CA SER A 102 -3.95 2.24 5.09
C SER A 102 -3.39 3.57 5.63
N ILE A 103 -4.09 4.65 5.34
CA ILE A 103 -3.72 5.97 5.89
C ILE A 103 -3.86 6.00 7.41
N ASP A 104 -4.88 5.34 7.97
CA ASP A 104 -5.10 5.31 9.41
C ASP A 104 -3.99 4.56 10.14
N TYR A 105 -3.55 3.43 9.57
CA TYR A 105 -2.38 2.71 10.08
C TYR A 105 -1.13 3.61 10.09
N VAL A 106 -0.85 4.28 8.99
CA VAL A 106 0.35 5.11 8.86
C VAL A 106 0.30 6.32 9.80
N ARG A 107 -0.88 6.95 9.96
CA ARG A 107 -1.10 8.04 10.92
C ARG A 107 -0.90 7.60 12.37
N SER A 108 -1.18 6.34 12.70
CA SER A 108 -1.07 5.84 14.08
C SER A 108 0.37 5.79 14.59
N TYR A 109 1.37 5.66 13.72
CA TYR A 109 2.77 5.59 14.11
C TYR A 109 3.68 6.66 13.51
N GLY A 110 3.26 7.32 12.44
CA GLY A 110 4.01 8.38 11.80
C GLY A 110 4.00 9.68 12.62
N SER A 111 5.13 10.36 12.67
CA SER A 111 5.27 11.66 13.32
C SER A 111 5.42 12.76 12.27
N PHE A 112 4.31 13.13 11.64
CA PHE A 112 4.26 14.15 10.59
C PHE A 112 4.24 15.53 11.22
N LYS A 113 5.31 16.28 11.02
CA LYS A 113 5.49 17.63 11.60
C LYS A 113 6.09 18.55 10.56
N THR A 114 5.65 19.80 10.58
CA THR A 114 6.22 20.91 9.84
C THR A 114 6.56 22.04 10.79
N ASP A 115 7.50 22.90 10.44
CA ASP A 115 7.77 24.15 11.13
C ASP A 115 6.83 25.28 10.69
N GLU A 116 7.04 26.47 11.20
CA GLU A 116 6.25 27.67 10.88
C GLU A 116 6.37 28.11 9.42
N ASN A 117 7.38 27.62 8.68
CA ASN A 117 7.61 27.90 7.26
C ASN A 117 7.04 26.79 6.35
N GLY A 118 6.43 25.74 6.95
CA GLY A 118 5.92 24.57 6.21
C GLY A 118 6.99 23.53 5.86
N GLU A 119 8.22 23.68 6.35
CA GLU A 119 9.28 22.69 6.13
C GLU A 119 9.07 21.45 7.00
N HIS A 120 9.25 20.27 6.43
CA HIS A 120 9.13 19.01 7.16
C HIS A 120 10.21 18.90 8.24
N THR A 121 9.80 18.74 9.48
CA THR A 121 10.67 18.50 10.65
C THR A 121 10.53 17.08 11.19
N GLY A 122 9.47 16.37 10.80
CA GLY A 122 9.20 14.98 11.16
C GLY A 122 9.21 14.05 9.94
N ASP A 123 8.43 12.99 10.04
CA ASP A 123 8.26 12.00 8.97
C ASP A 123 7.60 12.62 7.73
N ARG A 124 7.87 12.00 6.58
CA ARG A 124 7.16 12.27 5.33
C ARG A 124 6.18 11.16 5.05
N LEU A 125 5.12 11.47 4.32
CA LEU A 125 4.15 10.51 3.82
C LEU A 125 4.33 10.34 2.31
N VAL A 126 4.45 9.09 1.89
CA VAL A 126 4.42 8.73 0.46
C VAL A 126 3.32 7.71 0.18
N THR A 127 2.81 7.71 -1.04
CA THR A 127 2.09 6.57 -1.59
C THR A 127 3.07 5.65 -2.29
N VAL A 128 2.82 4.35 -2.20
CA VAL A 128 3.57 3.32 -2.89
C VAL A 128 2.64 2.50 -3.78
N LYS A 129 3.07 2.26 -5.00
CA LYS A 129 2.36 1.44 -5.98
C LYS A 129 2.81 -0.01 -5.82
N VAL A 130 1.88 -0.88 -5.50
CA VAL A 130 2.11 -2.29 -5.20
C VAL A 130 1.39 -3.17 -6.23
N ASN A 131 2.14 -4.01 -6.93
CA ASN A 131 1.53 -5.08 -7.72
C ASN A 131 1.01 -6.16 -6.76
N PRO A 132 -0.23 -6.64 -6.90
CA PRO A 132 -0.80 -7.70 -6.06
C PRO A 132 0.08 -8.97 -5.96
N ASN A 133 0.85 -9.29 -7.00
CA ASN A 133 1.77 -10.43 -6.98
C ASN A 133 2.95 -10.24 -6.02
N ALA A 134 3.20 -9.04 -5.55
CA ALA A 134 4.28 -8.72 -4.60
C ALA A 134 3.86 -8.84 -3.13
N VAL A 135 2.59 -9.06 -2.83
CA VAL A 135 2.09 -9.23 -1.47
C VAL A 135 2.45 -10.60 -0.95
N VAL A 136 3.04 -10.65 0.24
CA VAL A 136 3.47 -11.88 0.90
C VAL A 136 2.55 -12.22 2.08
N SER A 137 2.17 -11.23 2.89
CA SER A 137 1.22 -11.45 3.99
C SER A 137 0.53 -10.16 4.42
N VAL A 138 -0.62 -10.32 5.06
CA VAL A 138 -1.35 -9.26 5.75
C VAL A 138 -1.32 -9.58 7.25
N PRO A 139 -0.47 -8.90 8.05
CA PRO A 139 -0.41 -9.14 9.48
C PRO A 139 -1.76 -8.93 10.18
N GLU A 140 -2.04 -9.75 11.17
CA GLU A 140 -3.31 -9.70 11.92
C GLU A 140 -3.37 -8.56 12.94
N ASP A 141 -2.20 -7.99 13.30
CA ASP A 141 -2.14 -6.80 14.14
C ASP A 141 -2.61 -5.54 13.39
N SER A 142 -2.77 -4.44 14.12
CA SER A 142 -3.20 -3.15 13.56
C SER A 142 -4.48 -3.25 12.72
N ASP A 143 -5.44 -4.07 13.17
CA ASP A 143 -6.72 -4.31 12.50
C ASP A 143 -6.57 -4.72 11.02
N ARG A 144 -5.48 -5.40 10.68
CA ARG A 144 -5.13 -5.81 9.31
C ARG A 144 -4.98 -4.65 8.32
N GLN A 145 -4.58 -3.49 8.82
CA GLN A 145 -4.43 -2.27 8.03
C GLN A 145 -3.07 -2.12 7.35
N LYS A 146 -2.17 -3.11 7.49
CA LYS A 146 -0.86 -3.14 6.84
C LYS A 146 -0.67 -4.39 5.99
N VAL A 147 0.19 -4.30 5.00
CA VAL A 147 0.64 -5.43 4.18
C VAL A 147 2.15 -5.54 4.18
N ARG A 148 2.66 -6.77 4.10
CA ARG A 148 4.07 -7.06 3.83
C ARG A 148 4.22 -7.43 2.38
N VAL A 149 5.14 -6.75 1.73
CA VAL A 149 5.45 -6.95 0.32
C VAL A 149 6.96 -7.15 0.13
N TYR A 150 7.37 -7.73 -0.97
CA TYR A 150 8.79 -7.83 -1.29
C TYR A 150 9.28 -6.77 -2.28
N ARG A 151 8.36 -5.99 -2.88
CA ARG A 151 8.70 -4.87 -3.76
C ARG A 151 7.54 -3.88 -3.88
N TYR A 152 7.87 -2.63 -4.17
CA TYR A 152 6.95 -1.55 -4.56
C TYR A 152 7.69 -0.47 -5.33
N VAL A 153 6.94 0.45 -5.92
CA VAL A 153 7.45 1.70 -6.50
C VAL A 153 6.91 2.87 -5.68
N VAL A 154 7.77 3.79 -5.29
CA VAL A 154 7.33 5.03 -4.62
C VAL A 154 6.62 5.91 -5.64
N HIS A 155 5.33 6.21 -5.41
CA HIS A 155 4.46 6.82 -6.40
C HIS A 155 4.43 8.34 -6.30
N GLU A 156 4.06 8.87 -5.15
CA GLU A 156 4.05 10.30 -4.88
C GLU A 156 4.28 10.63 -3.40
N GLU A 157 4.71 11.85 -3.11
CA GLU A 157 4.76 12.39 -1.76
C GLU A 157 3.47 13.16 -1.46
N ILE A 158 2.94 12.99 -0.26
CA ILE A 158 1.77 13.71 0.25
C ILE A 158 2.25 14.77 1.23
N GLU A 159 2.07 16.04 0.89
CA GLU A 159 2.58 17.16 1.69
C GLU A 159 1.92 17.25 3.06
N ASN A 160 0.59 17.10 3.12
CA ASN A 160 -0.13 17.14 4.38
C ASN A 160 -0.99 15.88 4.59
N PRO A 161 -0.54 14.94 5.43
CA PRO A 161 -1.26 13.70 5.69
C PRO A 161 -2.61 13.87 6.39
N TYR A 162 -2.88 15.04 6.95
CA TYR A 162 -4.14 15.32 7.67
C TYR A 162 -5.20 15.99 6.77
N ASP A 163 -4.79 16.59 5.65
CA ASP A 163 -5.68 17.21 4.66
C ASP A 163 -6.09 16.24 3.54
N LEU A 164 -5.83 14.96 3.71
CA LEU A 164 -6.28 13.94 2.77
C LEU A 164 -7.81 13.86 2.78
N VAL A 165 -8.42 14.73 1.99
CA VAL A 165 -9.63 14.34 1.27
C VAL A 165 -9.19 13.20 0.33
N PRO A 166 -9.87 12.07 0.28
CA PRO A 166 -9.51 11.00 -0.64
C PRO A 166 -9.44 11.58 -2.06
N LYS A 167 -8.23 11.89 -2.55
CA LYS A 167 -8.00 12.28 -3.94
C LYS A 167 -8.29 11.11 -4.89
N TYR A 168 -8.44 9.97 -4.30
CA TYR A 168 -8.74 8.72 -4.97
C TYR A 168 -10.07 8.23 -4.44
N GLU A 169 -11.15 8.63 -5.06
CA GLU A 169 -12.29 7.74 -5.08
C GLU A 169 -11.79 6.48 -5.78
N ALA A 170 -11.78 5.36 -5.05
CA ALA A 170 -11.59 4.09 -5.72
C ALA A 170 -12.55 4.10 -6.91
N PRO A 171 -12.12 3.71 -8.13
CA PRO A 171 -12.99 3.76 -9.29
C PRO A 171 -14.27 2.94 -9.13
N VAL A 172 -14.57 2.50 -7.92
CA VAL A 172 -15.82 1.87 -7.54
C VAL A 172 -16.06 2.04 -6.04
N SER A 173 -16.63 3.13 -5.67
CA SER A 173 -17.52 3.14 -4.53
C SER A 173 -18.94 2.93 -5.08
N VAL A 174 -19.44 1.76 -4.94
CA VAL A 174 -20.87 1.50 -4.95
C VAL A 174 -21.24 1.03 -3.58
#